data_5631d7210cc32639f95a2cf819c93991
#
_entry.id   5631d7210cc32639f95a2cf819c93991
#
_cell.length_a   1.000
_cell.length_b   1.000
_cell.length_c   1.000
_cell.angle_alpha   90.00
_cell.angle_beta   90.00
_cell.angle_gamma   90.00
#
_symmetry.space_group_name_H-M   'P 1'
#
loop_
_entity.id
_entity.type
_entity.pdbx_description
1 polymer ?
#
loop_
_entity_poly.entity_id
_entity_poly.type
_entity_poly.pdbx_seq_one_letter_code
_entity_poly.pdbx_strand_id
1 'polypeptide(L)'
;MSVLTTSVAWREKYPDACIGVLAIWDVHNPKHSPALEAHKQQLEAELREEFAGMDRALLKADPTLAAYAAYYKPFKKTYHVQLQLESIVFKDKSIPKVAALVETMFMAELKNLLLTAGHDLDALQGTPTINVATGDETYVKLNGQEQALKVGDMYIHDAEGVLSSIIYGPAQRTSITPGTTRALFTVYGPPGIGVEQIQSHLEAIRDFAKLISPDLLVENLEVVSAG
;
A
#
# COMPACT_ATOMS: atom_id res chain seq x y z
N MET A 1 -6.77 12.69 16.88
CA MET A 1 -6.47 11.37 17.47
C MET A 1 -5.87 10.51 16.37
N SER A 2 -4.83 9.70 16.67
CA SER A 2 -4.29 8.79 15.65
C SER A 2 -5.36 7.81 15.19
N VAL A 3 -5.44 7.59 13.89
CA VAL A 3 -6.39 6.65 13.28
C VAL A 3 -5.90 5.20 13.40
N LEU A 4 -4.62 5.00 13.79
CA LEU A 4 -3.99 3.70 13.92
C LEU A 4 -3.19 3.63 15.23
N THR A 5 -3.16 2.46 15.86
CA THR A 5 -2.34 2.17 17.03
C THR A 5 -1.22 1.17 16.70
N THR A 6 -0.21 1.09 17.58
CA THR A 6 0.92 0.17 17.41
C THR A 6 1.02 -0.80 18.58
N SER A 7 1.25 -2.09 18.29
CA SER A 7 1.48 -3.10 19.33
C SER A 7 2.91 -3.01 19.89
N VAL A 8 3.10 -3.49 21.12
CA VAL A 8 4.43 -3.65 21.72
C VAL A 8 5.28 -4.61 20.90
N ALA A 9 4.70 -5.74 20.44
CA ALA A 9 5.38 -6.75 19.65
C ALA A 9 5.93 -6.18 18.34
N TRP A 10 5.21 -5.26 17.67
CA TRP A 10 5.69 -4.62 16.45
C TRP A 10 6.88 -3.70 16.74
N ARG A 11 6.80 -2.86 17.77
CA ARG A 11 7.90 -1.96 18.15
C ARG A 11 9.16 -2.70 18.55
N GLU A 12 9.02 -3.79 19.31
CA GLU A 12 10.17 -4.60 19.73
C GLU A 12 10.82 -5.36 18.59
N LYS A 13 10.03 -5.90 17.67
CA LYS A 13 10.54 -6.71 16.56
C LYS A 13 11.10 -5.88 15.41
N TYR A 14 10.51 -4.74 15.14
CA TYR A 14 10.83 -3.86 14.01
C TYR A 14 11.06 -2.42 14.46
N PRO A 15 12.05 -2.14 15.35
CA PRO A 15 12.27 -0.81 15.92
C PRO A 15 12.56 0.27 14.87
N ASP A 16 13.11 -0.12 13.71
CA ASP A 16 13.42 0.79 12.60
C ASP A 16 12.32 0.83 11.52
N ALA A 17 11.15 0.25 11.79
CA ALA A 17 10.02 0.29 10.86
C ALA A 17 9.13 1.50 11.13
N CYS A 18 8.37 1.89 10.11
CA CYS A 18 7.33 2.91 10.22
C CYS A 18 6.08 2.50 9.44
N ILE A 19 4.97 3.14 9.78
CA ILE A 19 3.67 2.94 9.13
C ILE A 19 3.07 4.30 8.79
N GLY A 20 2.70 4.48 7.52
CA GLY A 20 1.96 5.65 7.08
C GLY A 20 0.47 5.41 7.10
N VAL A 21 -0.29 6.45 7.39
CA VAL A 21 -1.75 6.41 7.42
C VAL A 21 -2.31 7.64 6.71
N LEU A 22 -3.19 7.42 5.74
CA LEU A 22 -3.99 8.46 5.10
C LEU A 22 -5.46 8.05 5.16
N ALA A 23 -6.27 8.85 5.86
CA ALA A 23 -7.72 8.73 5.87
C ALA A 23 -8.34 9.88 5.08
N ILE A 24 -9.17 9.55 4.09
CA ILE A 24 -9.88 10.51 3.23
C ILE A 24 -11.38 10.25 3.21
N TRP A 25 -12.16 11.33 3.10
CA TRP A 25 -13.62 11.33 3.10
C TRP A 25 -14.16 12.06 1.87
N ASP A 26 -15.45 11.87 1.61
CA ASP A 26 -16.17 12.46 0.47
C ASP A 26 -15.53 12.10 -0.88
N VAL A 27 -15.08 10.85 -0.98
CA VAL A 27 -14.41 10.36 -2.17
C VAL A 27 -15.44 9.80 -3.15
N HIS A 28 -15.33 10.22 -4.40
CA HIS A 28 -15.97 9.59 -5.53
C HIS A 28 -15.09 8.47 -6.06
N ASN A 29 -15.61 7.25 -6.17
CA ASN A 29 -14.85 6.12 -6.69
C ASN A 29 -15.46 5.56 -7.98
N PRO A 30 -15.38 6.27 -9.11
CA PRO A 30 -15.91 5.80 -10.38
C PRO A 30 -15.12 4.59 -10.89
N LYS A 31 -15.78 3.76 -11.69
CA LYS A 31 -15.09 2.66 -12.39
C LYS A 31 -14.06 3.15 -13.41
N HIS A 32 -14.19 4.40 -13.85
CA HIS A 32 -13.29 4.99 -14.83
C HIS A 32 -13.23 6.51 -14.65
N SER A 33 -12.02 7.07 -14.72
CA SER A 33 -11.76 8.51 -14.69
C SER A 33 -10.82 8.89 -15.83
N PRO A 34 -11.28 9.69 -16.81
CA PRO A 34 -10.41 10.15 -17.91
C PRO A 34 -9.19 10.94 -17.43
N ALA A 35 -9.36 11.76 -16.37
CA ALA A 35 -8.25 12.53 -15.80
C ALA A 35 -7.19 11.60 -15.20
N LEU A 36 -7.61 10.57 -14.46
CA LEU A 36 -6.68 9.58 -13.89
C LEU A 36 -6.00 8.75 -14.98
N GLU A 37 -6.71 8.37 -16.04
CA GLU A 37 -6.16 7.60 -17.16
C GLU A 37 -5.04 8.37 -17.88
N ALA A 38 -5.20 9.69 -18.09
CA ALA A 38 -4.16 10.54 -18.69
C ALA A 38 -2.88 10.56 -17.83
N HIS A 39 -3.02 10.73 -16.50
CA HIS A 39 -1.89 10.71 -15.57
C HIS A 39 -1.23 9.33 -15.46
N LYS A 40 -2.03 8.26 -15.56
CA LYS A 40 -1.53 6.88 -15.61
C LYS A 40 -0.60 6.66 -16.80
N GLN A 41 -1.03 7.07 -18.00
CA GLN A 41 -0.24 6.96 -19.23
C GLN A 41 1.04 7.78 -19.14
N GLN A 42 0.97 8.98 -18.57
CA GLN A 42 2.15 9.82 -18.33
C GLN A 42 3.13 9.13 -17.38
N LEU A 43 2.65 8.62 -16.22
CA LEU A 43 3.48 7.90 -15.25
C LEU A 43 4.14 6.66 -15.88
N GLU A 44 3.41 5.88 -16.67
CA GLU A 44 3.97 4.73 -17.38
C GLU A 44 5.09 5.13 -18.34
N ALA A 45 4.95 6.25 -19.05
CA ALA A 45 5.98 6.77 -19.94
C ALA A 45 7.22 7.24 -19.15
N GLU A 46 7.01 7.98 -18.05
CA GLU A 46 8.07 8.45 -17.15
C GLU A 46 8.86 7.27 -16.57
N LEU A 47 8.18 6.22 -16.09
CA LEU A 47 8.83 5.01 -15.57
C LEU A 47 9.64 4.28 -16.65
N ARG A 48 9.13 4.18 -17.88
CA ARG A 48 9.89 3.56 -18.97
C ARG A 48 11.13 4.37 -19.34
N GLU A 49 11.05 5.70 -19.28
CA GLU A 49 12.20 6.59 -19.53
C GLU A 49 13.22 6.49 -18.38
N GLU A 50 12.77 6.59 -17.12
CA GLU A 50 13.63 6.53 -15.92
C GLU A 50 14.44 5.22 -15.87
N PHE A 51 13.79 4.09 -16.16
CA PHE A 51 14.41 2.76 -16.11
C PHE A 51 14.94 2.29 -17.48
N ALA A 52 15.00 3.17 -18.50
CA ALA A 52 15.50 2.83 -19.81
C ALA A 52 16.96 2.36 -19.74
N GLY A 53 17.24 1.19 -20.37
CA GLY A 53 18.59 0.61 -20.37
C GLY A 53 19.02 -0.06 -19.06
N MET A 54 18.22 -0.03 -18.03
CA MET A 54 18.48 -0.78 -16.80
C MET A 54 18.14 -2.25 -16.99
N ASP A 55 18.92 -3.12 -16.37
CA ASP A 55 18.57 -4.52 -16.21
C ASP A 55 17.94 -4.79 -14.83
N ARG A 56 17.49 -6.02 -14.62
CA ARG A 56 16.87 -6.40 -13.33
C ARG A 56 17.84 -6.33 -12.15
N ALA A 57 19.13 -6.42 -12.36
CA ALA A 57 20.12 -6.34 -11.29
C ALA A 57 20.26 -4.91 -10.80
N LEU A 58 20.33 -3.96 -11.72
CA LEU A 58 20.36 -2.52 -11.43
C LEU A 58 19.06 -2.06 -10.76
N LEU A 59 17.90 -2.51 -11.27
CA LEU A 59 16.62 -2.20 -10.64
C LEU A 59 16.54 -2.69 -9.19
N LYS A 60 17.02 -3.89 -8.89
CA LYS A 60 17.09 -4.45 -7.54
C LYS A 60 18.08 -3.74 -6.61
N ALA A 61 18.99 -2.95 -7.15
CA ALA A 61 19.93 -2.14 -6.38
C ALA A 61 19.29 -0.83 -5.87
N ASP A 62 18.10 -0.47 -6.33
CA ASP A 62 17.35 0.65 -5.75
C ASP A 62 17.16 0.44 -4.25
N PRO A 63 17.50 1.43 -3.39
CA PRO A 63 17.45 1.27 -1.93
C PRO A 63 16.06 0.88 -1.40
N THR A 64 14.99 1.43 -1.98
CA THR A 64 13.60 1.13 -1.58
C THR A 64 13.25 -0.32 -1.92
N LEU A 65 13.53 -0.75 -3.15
CA LEU A 65 13.30 -2.13 -3.56
C LEU A 65 14.15 -3.12 -2.75
N ALA A 66 15.40 -2.76 -2.42
CA ALA A 66 16.30 -3.58 -1.61
C ALA A 66 15.77 -3.75 -0.17
N ALA A 67 15.21 -2.70 0.45
CA ALA A 67 14.61 -2.75 1.79
C ALA A 67 13.42 -3.72 1.81
N TYR A 68 12.49 -3.60 0.87
CA TYR A 68 11.38 -4.55 0.76
C TYR A 68 11.85 -5.97 0.41
N ALA A 69 12.82 -6.13 -0.49
CA ALA A 69 13.37 -7.44 -0.81
C ALA A 69 14.00 -8.12 0.41
N ALA A 70 14.70 -7.38 1.26
CA ALA A 70 15.23 -7.87 2.52
C ALA A 70 14.13 -8.36 3.47
N TYR A 71 13.03 -7.59 3.59
CA TYR A 71 11.87 -7.99 4.39
C TYR A 71 11.17 -9.24 3.82
N TYR A 72 10.98 -9.34 2.50
CA TYR A 72 10.29 -10.46 1.84
C TYR A 72 11.09 -11.77 1.82
N LYS A 73 12.43 -11.67 1.85
CA LYS A 73 13.35 -12.82 1.71
C LYS A 73 13.12 -13.96 2.73
N PRO A 74 12.96 -13.71 4.06
CA PRO A 74 12.67 -14.77 5.04
C PRO A 74 11.37 -15.53 4.74
N PHE A 75 10.40 -14.87 4.12
CA PHE A 75 9.11 -15.46 3.75
C PHE A 75 9.15 -16.21 2.42
N LYS A 76 10.30 -16.23 1.71
CA LYS A 76 10.48 -16.82 0.38
C LYS A 76 9.49 -16.24 -0.64
N LYS A 77 9.31 -14.94 -0.61
CA LYS A 77 8.44 -14.18 -1.50
C LYS A 77 9.24 -13.10 -2.24
N THR A 78 8.71 -12.66 -3.36
CA THR A 78 9.22 -11.50 -4.12
C THR A 78 8.30 -10.32 -3.88
N TYR A 79 8.88 -9.15 -3.73
CA TYR A 79 8.14 -7.90 -3.56
C TYR A 79 7.25 -7.63 -4.79
N HIS A 80 5.96 -7.48 -4.56
CA HIS A 80 5.02 -7.45 -5.70
C HIS A 80 5.01 -6.12 -6.44
N VAL A 81 5.30 -4.98 -5.79
CA VAL A 81 5.46 -3.69 -6.49
C VAL A 81 6.64 -3.75 -7.45
N GLN A 82 7.76 -4.40 -7.07
CA GLN A 82 8.86 -4.67 -8.01
C GLN A 82 8.38 -5.46 -9.23
N LEU A 83 7.56 -6.51 -9.04
CA LEU A 83 7.04 -7.31 -10.16
C LEU A 83 6.10 -6.51 -11.07
N GLN A 84 5.32 -5.58 -10.51
CA GLN A 84 4.48 -4.66 -11.27
C GLN A 84 5.34 -3.69 -12.08
N LEU A 85 6.36 -3.07 -11.45
CA LEU A 85 7.32 -2.19 -12.14
C LEU A 85 8.01 -2.93 -13.30
N GLU A 86 8.55 -4.14 -13.06
CA GLU A 86 9.14 -4.97 -14.10
C GLU A 86 8.17 -5.28 -15.24
N SER A 87 6.88 -5.39 -14.95
CA SER A 87 5.86 -5.63 -15.96
C SER A 87 5.64 -4.42 -16.87
N ILE A 88 5.73 -3.20 -16.33
CA ILE A 88 5.59 -1.96 -17.09
C ILE A 88 6.86 -1.68 -17.88
N VAL A 89 8.02 -1.72 -17.22
CA VAL A 89 9.30 -1.28 -17.78
C VAL A 89 9.88 -2.30 -18.79
N PHE A 90 9.80 -3.60 -18.49
CA PHE A 90 10.43 -4.64 -19.33
C PHE A 90 9.48 -5.43 -20.22
N LYS A 91 8.15 -5.30 -20.00
CA LYS A 91 7.15 -6.09 -20.74
C LYS A 91 6.08 -5.23 -21.39
N ASP A 92 6.25 -3.91 -21.35
CA ASP A 92 5.35 -2.92 -21.92
C ASP A 92 3.86 -3.11 -21.52
N LYS A 93 3.64 -3.55 -20.27
CA LYS A 93 2.29 -3.66 -19.71
C LYS A 93 1.85 -2.32 -19.13
N SER A 94 0.54 -2.15 -19.01
CA SER A 94 -0.07 -0.98 -18.37
C SER A 94 -0.47 -1.28 -16.93
N ILE A 95 -0.63 -0.21 -16.14
CA ILE A 95 -1.25 -0.25 -14.81
C ILE A 95 -2.65 -0.85 -14.94
N PRO A 96 -3.02 -1.83 -14.10
CA PRO A 96 -4.33 -2.48 -14.18
C PRO A 96 -5.49 -1.49 -14.11
N LYS A 97 -6.54 -1.76 -14.88
CA LYS A 97 -7.81 -1.00 -14.82
C LYS A 97 -8.73 -1.65 -13.80
N VAL A 98 -8.97 -0.92 -12.72
CA VAL A 98 -9.83 -1.31 -11.61
C VAL A 98 -10.72 -0.12 -11.21
N ALA A 99 -11.19 -0.05 -9.96
CA ALA A 99 -11.84 1.18 -9.50
C ALA A 99 -10.83 2.31 -9.32
N ALA A 100 -11.21 3.54 -9.67
CA ALA A 100 -10.30 4.68 -9.76
C ALA A 100 -9.49 4.93 -8.47
N LEU A 101 -10.11 4.79 -7.30
CA LEU A 101 -9.44 4.96 -6.01
C LEU A 101 -8.35 3.90 -5.75
N VAL A 102 -8.51 2.68 -6.26
CA VAL A 102 -7.47 1.64 -6.20
C VAL A 102 -6.35 1.94 -7.21
N GLU A 103 -6.69 2.51 -8.37
CA GLU A 103 -5.68 2.93 -9.35
C GLU A 103 -4.79 4.05 -8.80
N THR A 104 -5.32 4.99 -7.99
CA THR A 104 -4.51 6.05 -7.33
C THR A 104 -3.43 5.45 -6.45
N MET A 105 -3.78 4.39 -5.70
CA MET A 105 -2.84 3.64 -4.86
C MET A 105 -1.75 2.98 -5.72
N PHE A 106 -2.12 2.26 -6.78
CA PHE A 106 -1.16 1.62 -7.68
C PHE A 106 -0.22 2.61 -8.37
N MET A 107 -0.73 3.78 -8.75
CA MET A 107 0.10 4.84 -9.32
C MET A 107 1.14 5.34 -8.30
N ALA A 108 0.74 5.57 -7.06
CA ALA A 108 1.64 5.99 -6.00
C ALA A 108 2.67 4.90 -5.68
N GLU A 109 2.26 3.62 -5.61
CA GLU A 109 3.16 2.48 -5.41
C GLU A 109 4.25 2.41 -6.47
N LEU A 110 3.90 2.57 -7.73
CA LEU A 110 4.85 2.54 -8.83
C LEU A 110 5.75 3.77 -8.87
N LYS A 111 5.21 4.95 -8.53
CA LYS A 111 5.97 6.20 -8.49
C LYS A 111 7.03 6.20 -7.39
N ASN A 112 6.70 5.69 -6.21
CA ASN A 112 7.54 5.79 -5.02
C ASN A 112 8.12 4.42 -4.58
N LEU A 113 7.77 3.34 -5.25
CA LEU A 113 8.19 1.96 -4.97
C LEU A 113 7.81 1.47 -3.56
N LEU A 114 6.78 2.06 -2.94
CA LEU A 114 6.31 1.74 -1.59
C LEU A 114 5.02 0.95 -1.61
N LEU A 115 4.83 0.06 -0.62
CA LEU A 115 3.67 -0.80 -0.49
C LEU A 115 2.52 -0.12 0.25
N THR A 116 1.35 -0.16 -0.35
CA THR A 116 0.11 0.37 0.24
C THR A 116 -0.96 -0.71 0.35
N ALA A 117 -1.74 -0.67 1.42
CA ALA A 117 -3.02 -1.36 1.49
C ALA A 117 -4.14 -0.32 1.61
N GLY A 118 -5.17 -0.47 0.76
CA GLY A 118 -6.35 0.39 0.78
C GLY A 118 -7.56 -0.34 1.36
N HIS A 119 -8.31 0.36 2.21
CA HIS A 119 -9.48 -0.18 2.91
C HIS A 119 -10.68 0.77 2.80
N ASP A 120 -11.87 0.22 2.73
CA ASP A 120 -13.11 0.95 2.99
C ASP A 120 -13.18 1.23 4.49
N LEU A 121 -13.14 2.52 4.86
CA LEU A 121 -13.08 2.93 6.27
C LEU A 121 -14.38 2.59 7.02
N ASP A 122 -15.52 2.57 6.32
CA ASP A 122 -16.82 2.23 6.91
C ASP A 122 -16.97 0.72 7.22
N ALA A 123 -16.11 -0.11 6.64
CA ALA A 123 -16.06 -1.55 6.90
C ALA A 123 -15.16 -1.93 8.09
N LEU A 124 -14.43 -0.99 8.68
CA LEU A 124 -13.57 -1.23 9.83
C LEU A 124 -14.39 -1.32 11.12
N GLN A 125 -13.91 -2.16 12.05
CA GLN A 125 -14.49 -2.31 13.37
C GLN A 125 -13.49 -1.91 14.48
N GLY A 126 -13.64 -0.68 14.97
CA GLY A 126 -12.74 -0.09 15.98
C GLY A 126 -11.43 0.44 15.37
N THR A 127 -10.45 0.70 16.21
CA THR A 127 -9.18 1.32 15.81
C THR A 127 -8.22 0.28 15.23
N PRO A 128 -7.75 0.46 13.99
CA PRO A 128 -6.72 -0.40 13.41
C PRO A 128 -5.44 -0.42 14.26
N THR A 129 -4.83 -1.60 14.36
CA THR A 129 -3.57 -1.78 15.09
C THR A 129 -2.56 -2.51 14.22
N ILE A 130 -1.35 -1.96 14.07
CA ILE A 130 -0.25 -2.71 13.45
C ILE A 130 0.38 -3.66 14.48
N ASN A 131 0.60 -4.90 14.04
CA ASN A 131 1.12 -5.97 14.88
C ASN A 131 2.08 -6.89 14.09
N VAL A 132 2.59 -7.91 14.77
CA VAL A 132 3.42 -8.98 14.20
C VAL A 132 2.70 -10.31 14.35
N ALA A 133 2.60 -11.04 13.25
CA ALA A 133 1.89 -12.31 13.20
C ALA A 133 2.62 -13.40 14.01
N THR A 134 1.82 -14.17 14.77
CA THR A 134 2.24 -15.35 15.52
C THR A 134 2.14 -16.64 14.69
N GLY A 135 1.36 -16.59 13.58
CA GLY A 135 1.10 -17.70 12.68
C GLY A 135 -0.29 -18.33 12.87
N ASP A 136 -1.04 -17.86 13.87
CA ASP A 136 -2.41 -18.34 14.14
C ASP A 136 -3.48 -17.50 13.46
N GLU A 137 -3.10 -16.31 12.96
CA GLU A 137 -4.01 -15.39 12.32
C GLU A 137 -4.36 -15.86 10.91
N THR A 138 -5.66 -15.87 10.61
CA THR A 138 -6.21 -16.19 9.29
C THR A 138 -7.16 -15.10 8.80
N TYR A 139 -7.31 -14.97 7.50
CA TYR A 139 -8.27 -14.07 6.88
C TYR A 139 -8.59 -14.48 5.44
N VAL A 140 -9.66 -13.93 4.87
CA VAL A 140 -10.03 -14.15 3.47
C VAL A 140 -9.45 -13.01 2.62
N LYS A 141 -8.60 -13.36 1.65
CA LYS A 141 -8.02 -12.41 0.67
C LYS A 141 -9.05 -11.93 -0.35
N LEU A 142 -8.69 -10.90 -1.12
CA LEU A 142 -9.53 -10.33 -2.19
C LEU A 142 -10.03 -11.37 -3.22
N ASN A 143 -9.28 -12.43 -3.45
CA ASN A 143 -9.66 -13.51 -4.36
C ASN A 143 -10.56 -14.59 -3.73
N GLY A 144 -11.03 -14.38 -2.50
CA GLY A 144 -11.90 -15.30 -1.77
C GLY A 144 -11.19 -16.50 -1.12
N GLN A 145 -9.86 -16.59 -1.22
CA GLN A 145 -9.09 -17.66 -0.60
C GLN A 145 -8.73 -17.33 0.85
N GLU A 146 -8.88 -18.31 1.74
CA GLU A 146 -8.36 -18.22 3.09
C GLU A 146 -6.84 -18.20 3.11
N GLN A 147 -6.26 -17.38 3.96
CA GLN A 147 -4.82 -17.19 4.10
C GLN A 147 -4.44 -17.14 5.58
N ALA A 148 -3.57 -18.06 6.00
CA ALA A 148 -2.87 -17.95 7.28
C ALA A 148 -1.66 -17.03 7.14
N LEU A 149 -1.43 -16.17 8.14
CA LEU A 149 -0.24 -15.33 8.20
C LEU A 149 0.99 -16.17 8.56
N LYS A 150 2.14 -15.73 8.10
CA LYS A 150 3.42 -16.33 8.51
C LYS A 150 3.94 -15.65 9.77
N VAL A 151 4.51 -16.45 10.67
CA VAL A 151 5.18 -15.96 11.87
C VAL A 151 6.15 -14.84 11.51
N GLY A 152 6.00 -13.69 12.16
CA GLY A 152 6.86 -12.54 11.96
C GLY A 152 6.42 -11.58 10.86
N ASP A 153 5.36 -11.84 10.11
CA ASP A 153 4.84 -10.87 9.14
C ASP A 153 4.20 -9.68 9.85
N MET A 154 4.45 -8.48 9.35
CA MET A 154 3.74 -7.27 9.79
C MET A 154 2.33 -7.28 9.20
N TYR A 155 1.34 -7.05 10.04
CA TYR A 155 -0.05 -6.98 9.62
C TYR A 155 -0.82 -5.93 10.40
N ILE A 156 -1.92 -5.47 9.84
CA ILE A 156 -2.87 -4.59 10.51
C ILE A 156 -4.14 -5.37 10.76
N HIS A 157 -4.72 -5.20 11.94
CA HIS A 157 -6.00 -5.76 12.33
C HIS A 157 -6.86 -4.73 13.05
N ASP A 158 -8.16 -4.99 13.12
CA ASP A 158 -9.11 -4.31 13.97
C ASP A 158 -9.78 -5.30 14.94
N ALA A 159 -10.92 -4.94 15.52
CA ALA A 159 -11.64 -5.81 16.46
C ALA A 159 -12.23 -7.07 15.82
N GLU A 160 -12.47 -7.08 14.51
CA GLU A 160 -13.01 -8.23 13.78
C GLU A 160 -11.93 -9.17 13.24
N GLY A 161 -10.70 -8.68 13.02
CA GLY A 161 -9.58 -9.48 12.55
C GLY A 161 -8.64 -8.77 11.58
N VAL A 162 -7.93 -9.54 10.77
CA VAL A 162 -6.90 -9.01 9.85
C VAL A 162 -7.52 -8.11 8.80
N LEU A 163 -6.94 -6.91 8.63
CA LEU A 163 -7.22 -5.95 7.56
C LEU A 163 -6.30 -6.16 6.37
N SER A 164 -5.01 -6.29 6.63
CA SER A 164 -3.99 -6.51 5.60
C SER A 164 -2.71 -7.07 6.21
N SER A 165 -1.92 -7.74 5.39
CA SER A 165 -0.57 -8.20 5.69
C SER A 165 0.39 -7.69 4.62
N ILE A 166 1.61 -7.35 5.01
CA ILE A 166 2.62 -6.86 4.04
C ILE A 166 2.97 -7.93 2.98
N ILE A 167 2.92 -9.21 3.35
CA ILE A 167 3.27 -10.32 2.44
C ILE A 167 2.10 -10.74 1.54
N TYR A 168 0.86 -10.67 2.04
CA TYR A 168 -0.30 -11.27 1.36
C TYR A 168 -1.36 -10.27 0.91
N GLY A 169 -1.24 -8.99 1.31
CA GLY A 169 -2.14 -7.91 0.91
C GLY A 169 -3.43 -7.84 1.74
N PRO A 170 -4.42 -7.07 1.25
CA PRO A 170 -5.62 -6.72 2.00
C PRO A 170 -6.66 -7.85 2.09
N ALA A 171 -7.48 -7.77 3.14
CA ALA A 171 -8.64 -8.63 3.36
C ALA A 171 -9.81 -8.23 2.44
N GLN A 172 -10.61 -9.23 2.07
CA GLN A 172 -11.80 -9.03 1.24
C GLN A 172 -12.86 -8.18 1.95
N ARG A 173 -13.06 -8.36 3.27
CA ARG A 173 -14.12 -7.70 4.04
C ARG A 173 -14.02 -6.17 4.06
N THR A 174 -12.81 -5.62 3.94
CA THR A 174 -12.56 -4.18 3.93
C THR A 174 -12.09 -3.65 2.59
N SER A 175 -12.34 -4.41 1.52
CA SER A 175 -11.92 -4.00 0.18
C SER A 175 -12.62 -2.73 -0.28
N ILE A 176 -11.87 -1.84 -0.94
CA ILE A 176 -12.42 -0.68 -1.62
C ILE A 176 -13.32 -1.15 -2.75
N THR A 177 -14.55 -0.62 -2.78
CA THR A 177 -15.59 -0.91 -3.77
C THR A 177 -16.02 0.37 -4.50
N PRO A 178 -16.76 0.30 -5.59
CA PRO A 178 -17.31 1.50 -6.23
C PRO A 178 -18.21 2.35 -5.31
N GLY A 179 -18.75 1.77 -4.23
CA GLY A 179 -19.55 2.47 -3.23
C GLY A 179 -18.76 3.11 -2.10
N THR A 180 -17.45 2.89 -2.04
CA THR A 180 -16.59 3.46 -1.00
C THR A 180 -16.50 4.97 -1.12
N THR A 181 -16.89 5.69 -0.08
CA THR A 181 -16.83 7.15 0.04
C THR A 181 -15.83 7.62 1.10
N ARG A 182 -15.37 6.70 1.94
CA ARG A 182 -14.36 6.94 2.98
C ARG A 182 -13.29 5.85 2.89
N ALA A 183 -12.04 6.24 2.71
CA ALA A 183 -10.98 5.28 2.51
C ALA A 183 -9.82 5.49 3.49
N LEU A 184 -9.24 4.38 3.93
CA LEU A 184 -8.00 4.33 4.69
C LEU A 184 -6.91 3.71 3.82
N PHE A 185 -5.80 4.43 3.64
CA PHE A 185 -4.60 3.89 3.04
C PHE A 185 -3.53 3.72 4.11
N THR A 186 -2.93 2.55 4.16
CA THR A 186 -1.83 2.25 5.07
C THR A 186 -0.59 1.87 4.28
N VAL A 187 0.55 2.50 4.60
CA VAL A 187 1.82 2.33 3.90
C VAL A 187 2.82 1.66 4.81
N TYR A 188 3.18 0.43 4.50
CA TYR A 188 4.12 -0.33 5.31
C TYR A 188 5.56 0.06 4.98
N GLY A 189 6.29 0.63 5.95
CA GLY A 189 7.72 0.92 5.86
C GLY A 189 8.55 -0.08 6.66
N PRO A 190 9.04 -1.17 6.07
CA PRO A 190 9.99 -2.05 6.74
C PRO A 190 11.31 -1.31 7.02
N PRO A 191 12.21 -1.87 7.87
CA PRO A 191 13.53 -1.30 8.12
C PRO A 191 14.26 -0.92 6.82
N GLY A 192 14.77 0.30 6.76
CA GLY A 192 15.39 0.90 5.57
C GLY A 192 14.49 1.85 4.78
N ILE A 193 13.21 1.96 5.13
CA ILE A 193 12.28 2.96 4.58
C ILE A 193 12.14 4.12 5.57
N GLY A 194 12.39 5.34 5.10
CA GLY A 194 12.34 6.53 5.94
C GLY A 194 10.96 7.16 6.07
N VAL A 195 10.74 7.89 7.15
CA VAL A 195 9.49 8.64 7.43
C VAL A 195 9.15 9.60 6.31
N GLU A 196 10.13 10.35 5.78
CA GLU A 196 9.92 11.31 4.70
C GLU A 196 9.47 10.66 3.39
N GLN A 197 9.98 9.44 3.09
CA GLN A 197 9.54 8.68 1.92
C GLN A 197 8.06 8.29 2.04
N ILE A 198 7.64 7.81 3.22
CA ILE A 198 6.23 7.45 3.48
C ILE A 198 5.35 8.69 3.45
N GLN A 199 5.79 9.82 4.04
CA GLN A 199 5.05 11.07 4.00
C GLN A 199 4.77 11.51 2.55
N SER A 200 5.82 11.56 1.72
CA SER A 200 5.70 11.91 0.30
C SER A 200 4.80 10.94 -0.47
N HIS A 201 4.81 9.67 -0.10
CA HIS A 201 3.95 8.67 -0.73
C HIS A 201 2.47 8.85 -0.37
N LEU A 202 2.15 9.13 0.90
CA LEU A 202 0.78 9.45 1.32
C LEU A 202 0.26 10.71 0.62
N GLU A 203 1.11 11.72 0.45
CA GLU A 203 0.79 12.92 -0.31
C GLU A 203 0.52 12.62 -1.79
N ALA A 204 1.31 11.73 -2.40
CA ALA A 204 1.07 11.30 -3.78
C ALA A 204 -0.28 10.57 -3.93
N ILE A 205 -0.65 9.68 -2.98
CA ILE A 205 -1.98 9.03 -2.99
C ILE A 205 -3.09 10.08 -2.89
N ARG A 206 -2.98 11.03 -1.95
CA ARG A 206 -3.92 12.14 -1.80
C ARG A 206 -4.08 12.94 -3.09
N ASP A 207 -2.96 13.29 -3.72
CA ASP A 207 -2.96 14.14 -4.91
C ASP A 207 -3.54 13.41 -6.13
N PHE A 208 -3.25 12.12 -6.30
CA PHE A 208 -3.92 11.30 -7.30
C PHE A 208 -5.43 11.12 -6.99
N ALA A 209 -5.82 10.96 -5.72
CA ALA A 209 -7.21 10.89 -5.34
C ALA A 209 -7.98 12.19 -5.65
N LYS A 210 -7.32 13.35 -5.55
CA LYS A 210 -7.91 14.66 -5.94
C LYS A 210 -8.20 14.77 -7.44
N LEU A 211 -7.57 13.98 -8.30
CA LEU A 211 -7.90 13.93 -9.73
C LEU A 211 -9.30 13.35 -9.99
N ILE A 212 -9.79 12.51 -9.07
CA ILE A 212 -11.12 11.90 -9.15
C ILE A 212 -12.13 12.55 -8.20
N SER A 213 -11.66 13.19 -7.14
CA SER A 213 -12.48 13.85 -6.11
C SER A 213 -11.77 15.13 -5.66
N PRO A 214 -11.87 16.24 -6.42
CA PRO A 214 -11.14 17.47 -6.11
C PRO A 214 -11.43 18.03 -4.71
N ASP A 215 -12.65 17.83 -4.22
CA ASP A 215 -13.15 18.35 -2.94
C ASP A 215 -13.03 17.36 -1.79
N LEU A 216 -12.33 16.23 -1.98
CA LEU A 216 -12.14 15.25 -0.91
C LEU A 216 -11.54 15.89 0.34
N LEU A 217 -11.96 15.40 1.50
CA LEU A 217 -11.45 15.84 2.80
C LEU A 217 -10.38 14.88 3.29
N VAL A 218 -9.28 15.43 3.79
CA VAL A 218 -8.23 14.65 4.50
C VAL A 218 -8.53 14.72 6.00
N GLU A 219 -8.90 13.60 6.58
CA GLU A 219 -9.11 13.49 8.03
C GLU A 219 -7.81 13.29 8.78
N ASN A 220 -6.93 12.45 8.22
CA ASN A 220 -5.63 12.13 8.83
C ASN A 220 -4.60 11.89 7.73
N LEU A 221 -3.39 12.37 7.95
CA LEU A 221 -2.20 12.05 7.19
C LEU A 221 -1.02 12.07 8.18
N GLU A 222 -0.58 10.90 8.60
CA GLU A 222 0.47 10.78 9.61
C GLU A 222 1.41 9.61 9.31
N VAL A 223 2.61 9.68 9.85
CA VAL A 223 3.56 8.57 9.86
C VAL A 223 3.93 8.26 11.30
N VAL A 224 3.81 7.00 11.69
CA VAL A 224 4.12 6.51 13.03
C VAL A 224 5.35 5.63 12.96
N SER A 225 6.39 5.94 13.73
CA SER A 225 7.60 5.12 13.87
C SER A 225 7.44 4.10 14.98
N ALA A 226 8.16 2.98 14.89
CA ALA A 226 8.18 1.94 15.91
C ALA A 226 9.00 2.36 17.14
N GLY A 227 10.12 3.03 16.92
CA GLY A 227 11.03 3.58 17.94
C GLY A 227 11.11 5.08 17.93
#